data_499438ece2d881a4ffc759d99b3f905b
#
_entry.id   499438ece2d881a4ffc759d99b3f905b
#
_cell.length_a   1.000
_cell.length_b   1.000
_cell.length_c   1.000
_cell.angle_alpha   90.00
_cell.angle_beta   90.00
_cell.angle_gamma   90.00
#
_symmetry.space_group_name_H-M   'P 1'
#
loop_
_entity.id
_entity.type
_entity.pdbx_description
1 polymer ?
#
loop_
_entity_poly.entity_id
_entity_poly.type
_entity_poly.pdbx_seq_one_letter_code
_entity_poly.pdbx_strand_id
1 'polypeptide(L)'
;MSKKWFTYENGTVKEYGSVDKFPENCVGFVYKITNIQTGKFYIGKKSLYSNIRKKLTKKELAEYSGPGRKPTKKLVTSESNWMDYWGSNKGILQEIKDSSTDSFRKEILKFCFNKKQLTYWEVHYQCINEVLLTDKSYNDNVLAKFFRKDLVESE
;
A
#
# COMPACT_ATOMS: atom_id res chain seq x y z
N MET A 1 -12.35 -13.82 6.48
CA MET A 1 -11.36 -13.33 7.46
C MET A 1 -10.24 -12.58 6.75
N SER A 2 -9.89 -11.40 7.25
CA SER A 2 -8.76 -10.68 6.72
C SER A 2 -7.46 -11.32 7.21
N LYS A 3 -6.50 -11.50 6.31
CA LYS A 3 -5.17 -11.95 6.68
C LYS A 3 -4.35 -10.77 7.18
N LYS A 4 -3.53 -11.04 8.18
CA LYS A 4 -2.63 -10.04 8.74
C LYS A 4 -1.38 -9.89 7.91
N TRP A 5 -0.68 -8.79 8.11
CA TRP A 5 0.60 -8.53 7.51
C TRP A 5 1.73 -9.14 8.33
N PHE A 6 2.77 -9.61 7.67
CA PHE A 6 3.91 -10.26 8.31
C PHE A 6 5.22 -9.72 7.74
N THR A 7 6.28 -9.74 8.56
CA THR A 7 7.64 -9.65 8.07
C THR A 7 8.30 -11.01 8.18
N TYR A 8 9.17 -11.31 7.21
CA TYR A 8 9.92 -12.57 7.15
C TYR A 8 11.40 -12.22 7.05
N GLU A 9 12.09 -12.17 8.18
CA GLU A 9 13.50 -11.83 8.23
C GLU A 9 14.27 -12.90 9.01
N ASN A 10 15.37 -13.38 8.43
CA ASN A 10 16.29 -14.33 9.08
C ASN A 10 15.60 -15.53 9.75
N GLY A 11 14.58 -16.07 9.08
CA GLY A 11 13.80 -17.19 9.62
C GLY A 11 12.79 -16.81 10.69
N THR A 12 12.71 -15.53 11.04
CA THR A 12 11.76 -15.02 12.03
C THR A 12 10.54 -14.42 11.35
N VAL A 13 9.35 -14.83 11.78
CA VAL A 13 8.07 -14.33 11.28
C VAL A 13 7.46 -13.44 12.36
N LYS A 14 7.19 -12.18 12.04
CA LYS A 14 6.54 -11.24 12.96
C LYS A 14 5.23 -10.74 12.36
N GLU A 15 4.17 -10.79 13.16
CA GLU A 15 2.82 -10.39 12.75
C GLU A 15 2.54 -8.94 13.14
N TYR A 16 1.85 -8.22 12.26
CA TYR A 16 1.46 -6.82 12.45
C TYR A 16 -0.06 -6.71 12.45
N GLY A 17 -0.64 -6.64 13.65
CA GLY A 17 -2.08 -6.56 13.85
C GLY A 17 -2.59 -5.18 14.29
N SER A 18 -1.68 -4.23 14.54
CA SER A 18 -2.04 -2.87 14.93
C SER A 18 -0.90 -1.92 14.60
N VAL A 19 -1.19 -0.61 14.52
CA VAL A 19 -0.16 0.40 14.22
C VAL A 19 0.92 0.46 15.30
N ASP A 20 0.61 0.06 16.52
CA ASP A 20 1.56 0.04 17.64
C ASP A 20 2.73 -0.92 17.41
N LYS A 21 2.56 -1.90 16.54
CA LYS A 21 3.60 -2.87 16.20
C LYS A 21 4.62 -2.33 15.21
N PHE A 22 4.27 -1.26 14.49
CA PHE A 22 5.15 -0.66 13.49
C PHE A 22 6.23 0.19 14.18
N PRO A 23 7.37 0.41 13.50
CA PRO A 23 8.40 1.31 14.03
C PRO A 23 7.83 2.71 14.29
N GLU A 24 8.37 3.38 15.30
CA GLU A 24 7.98 4.75 15.61
C GLU A 24 8.15 5.65 14.38
N ASN A 25 7.21 6.55 14.15
CA ASN A 25 7.18 7.49 13.02
C ASN A 25 7.02 6.83 11.64
N CYS A 26 6.70 5.56 11.57
CA CYS A 26 6.42 4.89 10.30
C CYS A 26 5.12 5.44 9.69
N VAL A 27 5.17 5.85 8.42
CA VAL A 27 4.00 6.40 7.71
C VAL A 27 3.37 5.42 6.72
N GLY A 28 4.09 4.35 6.39
CA GLY A 28 3.61 3.35 5.45
C GLY A 28 4.63 2.27 5.20
N PHE A 29 4.30 1.37 4.30
CA PHE A 29 5.15 0.23 3.98
C PHE A 29 5.01 -0.19 2.53
N VAL A 30 6.08 -0.77 2.01
CA VAL A 30 6.08 -1.46 0.72
C VAL A 30 5.80 -2.94 0.99
N TYR A 31 4.94 -3.53 0.21
CA TYR A 31 4.47 -4.88 0.46
C TYR A 31 4.54 -5.76 -0.77
N LYS A 32 4.51 -7.07 -0.52
CA LYS A 32 4.38 -8.10 -1.53
C LYS A 32 3.24 -9.03 -1.14
N ILE A 33 2.28 -9.19 -2.04
CA ILE A 33 1.21 -10.17 -1.89
C ILE A 33 1.50 -11.30 -2.84
N THR A 34 1.58 -12.52 -2.34
CA THR A 34 1.92 -13.70 -3.13
C THR A 34 0.79 -14.71 -3.09
N ASN A 35 0.39 -15.18 -4.27
CA ASN A 35 -0.47 -16.36 -4.37
C ASN A 35 0.44 -17.59 -4.23
N ILE A 36 0.33 -18.29 -3.11
CA ILE A 36 1.22 -19.40 -2.77
C ILE A 36 1.06 -20.57 -3.75
N GLN A 37 -0.14 -20.78 -4.26
CA GLN A 37 -0.42 -21.88 -5.19
C GLN A 37 0.20 -21.68 -6.56
N THR A 38 0.15 -20.44 -7.08
CA THR A 38 0.65 -20.13 -8.44
C THR A 38 2.04 -19.52 -8.45
N GLY A 39 2.48 -18.96 -7.32
CA GLY A 39 3.72 -18.20 -7.21
C GLY A 39 3.61 -16.79 -7.75
N LYS A 40 2.44 -16.38 -8.26
CA LYS A 40 2.23 -15.01 -8.76
C LYS A 40 2.21 -14.02 -7.61
N PHE A 41 2.75 -12.82 -7.86
CA PHE A 41 2.90 -11.82 -6.80
C PHE A 41 2.58 -10.41 -7.31
N TYR A 42 2.31 -9.53 -6.35
CA TYR A 42 2.08 -8.11 -6.58
C TYR A 42 2.88 -7.31 -5.56
N ILE A 43 3.59 -6.28 -6.03
CA ILE A 43 4.34 -5.37 -5.18
C ILE A 43 3.71 -3.98 -5.26
N GLY A 44 3.39 -3.42 -4.10
CA GLY A 44 2.79 -2.10 -4.00
C GLY A 44 3.19 -1.40 -2.72
N LYS A 45 2.58 -0.25 -2.49
CA LYS A 45 2.77 0.53 -1.26
C LYS A 45 1.44 0.80 -0.58
N LYS A 46 1.49 1.00 0.72
CA LYS A 46 0.30 1.36 1.50
C LYS A 46 0.68 2.35 2.58
N SER A 47 -0.08 3.43 2.67
CA SER A 47 0.05 4.38 3.76
C SER A 47 -0.71 3.89 4.98
N LEU A 48 -0.13 4.06 6.17
CA LEU A 48 -0.81 3.74 7.43
C LEU A 48 -1.91 4.74 7.76
N TYR A 49 -1.74 5.97 7.29
CA TYR A 49 -2.66 7.06 7.60
C TYR A 49 -3.13 7.71 6.31
N SER A 50 -4.37 8.21 6.33
CA SER A 50 -4.93 8.98 5.23
C SER A 50 -5.29 10.37 5.72
N ASN A 51 -5.08 11.37 4.86
CA ASN A 51 -5.45 12.75 5.12
C ASN A 51 -6.70 13.07 4.31
N ILE A 52 -7.79 13.36 5.02
CA ILE A 52 -9.08 13.65 4.39
C ILE A 52 -9.45 15.10 4.74
N ARG A 53 -9.92 15.84 3.74
CA ARG A 53 -10.47 17.18 3.96
C ARG A 53 -11.93 17.04 4.33
N LYS A 54 -12.29 17.49 5.53
CA LYS A 54 -13.67 17.51 6.01
C LYS A 54 -14.16 18.93 6.16
N LYS A 55 -15.47 19.15 5.91
CA LYS A 55 -16.09 20.45 6.16
C LYS A 55 -15.98 20.80 7.65
N LEU A 56 -15.68 22.07 7.93
CA LEU A 56 -15.67 22.55 9.30
C LEU A 56 -17.10 22.53 9.84
N THR A 57 -17.26 22.15 11.12
CA THR A 57 -18.54 22.23 11.82
C THR A 57 -18.87 23.69 12.08
N LYS A 58 -20.15 23.99 12.36
CA LYS A 58 -20.59 25.35 12.71
C LYS A 58 -19.80 25.89 13.89
N LYS A 59 -19.55 25.06 14.90
CA LYS A 59 -18.76 25.43 16.08
C LYS A 59 -17.32 25.80 15.70
N GLU A 60 -16.68 25.02 14.86
CA GLU A 60 -15.31 25.27 14.40
C GLU A 60 -15.23 26.58 13.60
N LEU A 61 -16.21 26.84 12.75
CA LEU A 61 -16.30 28.11 11.99
C LEU A 61 -16.47 29.30 12.91
N ALA A 62 -17.31 29.18 13.96
CA ALA A 62 -17.54 30.25 14.93
C ALA A 62 -16.31 30.57 15.77
N GLU A 63 -15.49 29.59 16.08
CA GLU A 63 -14.28 29.72 16.90
C GLU A 63 -13.05 30.17 16.11
N TYR A 64 -13.13 30.21 14.78
CA TYR A 64 -12.00 30.60 13.95
C TYR A 64 -11.66 32.09 14.11
N SER A 65 -10.42 32.36 14.49
CA SER A 65 -9.91 33.72 14.74
C SER A 65 -8.65 34.07 13.93
N GLY A 66 -8.27 33.22 12.99
CA GLY A 66 -7.09 33.45 12.17
C GLY A 66 -7.26 34.57 11.13
N PRO A 67 -6.17 35.04 10.52
CA PRO A 67 -6.22 36.09 9.51
C PRO A 67 -6.83 35.59 8.20
N GLY A 68 -7.46 36.48 7.47
CA GLY A 68 -8.00 36.21 6.15
C GLY A 68 -9.35 35.53 6.15
N ARG A 69 -9.70 34.94 5.02
CA ARG A 69 -10.98 34.27 4.83
C ARG A 69 -11.07 32.99 5.66
N LYS A 70 -12.21 32.75 6.28
CA LYS A 70 -12.46 31.52 7.03
C LYS A 70 -12.32 30.30 6.10
N PRO A 71 -11.54 29.28 6.48
CA PRO A 71 -11.48 28.04 5.71
C PRO A 71 -12.82 27.30 5.78
N THR A 72 -13.16 26.61 4.70
CA THR A 72 -14.39 25.82 4.63
C THR A 72 -14.16 24.36 4.98
N LYS A 73 -12.90 23.93 4.90
CA LYS A 73 -12.48 22.53 5.12
C LYS A 73 -11.24 22.49 6.02
N LYS A 74 -11.11 21.41 6.78
CA LYS A 74 -9.92 21.12 7.57
C LYS A 74 -9.33 19.78 7.15
N LEU A 75 -8.02 19.63 7.33
CA LEU A 75 -7.32 18.37 7.10
C LEU A 75 -7.47 17.49 8.34
N VAL A 76 -8.02 16.29 8.16
CA VAL A 76 -8.15 15.29 9.22
C VAL A 76 -7.32 14.08 8.85
N THR A 77 -6.39 13.72 9.74
CA THR A 77 -5.59 12.52 9.58
C THR A 77 -6.24 11.37 10.34
N SER A 78 -6.44 10.25 9.65
CA SER A 78 -7.02 9.05 10.25
C SER A 78 -6.27 7.83 9.80
N GLU A 79 -6.37 6.75 10.58
CA GLU A 79 -5.80 5.47 10.20
C GLU A 79 -6.46 4.96 8.92
N SER A 80 -5.64 4.46 7.98
CA SER A 80 -6.15 3.93 6.71
C SER A 80 -6.69 2.50 6.89
N ASN A 81 -7.21 1.92 5.82
CA ASN A 81 -7.68 0.52 5.82
C ASN A 81 -6.53 -0.48 5.57
N TRP A 82 -5.33 -0.16 6.01
CA TRP A 82 -4.14 -0.96 5.73
C TRP A 82 -4.26 -2.43 6.15
N MET A 83 -4.93 -2.69 7.26
CA MET A 83 -5.03 -4.05 7.81
C MET A 83 -5.79 -4.99 6.86
N ASP A 84 -6.88 -4.52 6.28
CA ASP A 84 -7.74 -5.30 5.39
C ASP A 84 -7.40 -5.10 3.90
N TYR A 85 -6.32 -4.38 3.62
CA TYR A 85 -5.97 -4.00 2.26
C TYR A 85 -5.33 -5.17 1.48
N TRP A 86 -5.81 -5.38 0.28
CA TRP A 86 -5.34 -6.43 -0.63
C TRP A 86 -4.78 -5.88 -1.94
N GLY A 87 -4.41 -4.61 -1.95
CA GLY A 87 -3.95 -3.94 -3.16
C GLY A 87 -5.10 -3.39 -4.00
N SER A 88 -4.74 -2.73 -5.08
CA SER A 88 -5.69 -2.16 -6.03
C SER A 88 -5.76 -2.96 -7.34
N ASN A 89 -4.98 -4.02 -7.47
CA ASN A 89 -4.93 -4.82 -8.70
C ASN A 89 -6.18 -5.68 -8.85
N LYS A 90 -6.84 -5.53 -9.97
CA LYS A 90 -8.10 -6.24 -10.26
C LYS A 90 -7.93 -7.76 -10.33
N GLY A 91 -6.78 -8.21 -10.83
CA GLY A 91 -6.48 -9.65 -10.95
C GLY A 91 -6.44 -10.35 -9.59
N ILE A 92 -5.74 -9.76 -8.63
CA ILE A 92 -5.67 -10.30 -7.27
C ILE A 92 -7.05 -10.30 -6.62
N LEU A 93 -7.76 -9.18 -6.70
CA LEU A 93 -9.08 -9.03 -6.08
C LEU A 93 -10.07 -10.05 -6.65
N GLN A 94 -9.98 -10.33 -7.94
CA GLN A 94 -10.83 -11.34 -8.58
C GLN A 94 -10.48 -12.75 -8.11
N GLU A 95 -9.21 -13.09 -8.02
CA GLU A 95 -8.77 -14.40 -7.53
C GLU A 95 -9.16 -14.65 -6.07
N ILE A 96 -9.10 -13.62 -5.24
CA ILE A 96 -9.55 -13.71 -3.84
C ILE A 96 -11.04 -14.00 -3.76
N LYS A 97 -11.83 -13.36 -4.63
CA LYS A 97 -13.26 -13.62 -4.72
C LYS A 97 -13.57 -15.05 -5.17
N ASP A 98 -12.82 -15.54 -6.15
CA ASP A 98 -13.06 -16.85 -6.74
C ASP A 98 -12.60 -18.01 -5.88
N SER A 99 -11.55 -17.81 -5.08
CA SER A 99 -10.99 -18.86 -4.22
C SER A 99 -11.13 -18.55 -2.74
N SER A 100 -10.17 -17.90 -2.16
CA SER A 100 -10.19 -17.42 -0.77
C SER A 100 -8.88 -16.70 -0.46
N THR A 101 -8.81 -16.03 0.69
CA THR A 101 -7.59 -15.39 1.15
C THR A 101 -6.54 -16.39 1.64
N ASP A 102 -6.92 -17.66 1.85
CA ASP A 102 -6.01 -18.68 2.41
C ASP A 102 -4.82 -18.98 1.51
N SER A 103 -4.98 -18.81 0.20
CA SER A 103 -3.91 -19.04 -0.77
C SER A 103 -2.93 -17.88 -0.90
N PHE A 104 -3.13 -16.80 -0.16
CA PHE A 104 -2.34 -15.59 -0.29
C PHE A 104 -1.52 -15.29 0.95
N ARG A 105 -0.31 -14.77 0.73
CA ARG A 105 0.58 -14.31 1.79
C ARG A 105 0.80 -12.80 1.65
N LYS A 106 0.65 -12.07 2.74
CA LYS A 106 0.85 -10.63 2.82
C LYS A 106 2.16 -10.35 3.54
N GLU A 107 3.13 -9.84 2.83
CA GLU A 107 4.47 -9.62 3.36
C GLU A 107 4.84 -8.13 3.31
N ILE A 108 5.37 -7.60 4.40
CA ILE A 108 5.93 -6.25 4.45
C ILE A 108 7.40 -6.34 4.06
N LEU A 109 7.78 -5.60 3.01
CA LEU A 109 9.16 -5.58 2.51
C LEU A 109 9.99 -4.46 3.12
N LYS A 110 9.38 -3.30 3.36
CA LYS A 110 10.10 -2.12 3.83
C LYS A 110 9.17 -1.17 4.57
N PHE A 111 9.59 -0.75 5.76
CA PHE A 111 8.92 0.34 6.49
C PHE A 111 9.44 1.67 5.99
N CYS A 112 8.55 2.64 5.80
CA CYS A 112 8.89 3.95 5.26
C CYS A 112 8.42 5.06 6.20
N PHE A 113 9.20 6.13 6.26
CA PHE A 113 9.02 7.20 7.25
C PHE A 113 8.64 8.55 6.62
N ASN A 114 8.48 8.58 5.31
CA ASN A 114 7.89 9.71 4.58
C ASN A 114 7.40 9.22 3.21
N LYS A 115 6.63 10.07 2.52
CA LYS A 115 6.03 9.71 1.22
C LYS A 115 7.06 9.45 0.12
N LYS A 116 8.17 10.16 0.14
CA LYS A 116 9.23 9.97 -0.86
C LYS A 116 9.91 8.62 -0.71
N GLN A 117 10.21 8.22 0.54
CA GLN A 117 10.73 6.89 0.81
C GLN A 117 9.77 5.81 0.35
N LEU A 118 8.49 6.00 0.64
CA LEU A 118 7.46 5.04 0.28
C LEU A 118 7.41 4.79 -1.24
N THR A 119 7.44 5.85 -2.02
CA THR A 119 7.46 5.76 -3.49
C THR A 119 8.78 5.17 -4.00
N TYR A 120 9.91 5.64 -3.46
CA TYR A 120 11.23 5.16 -3.87
C TYR A 120 11.38 3.66 -3.67
N TRP A 121 11.07 3.16 -2.49
CA TRP A 121 11.22 1.75 -2.17
C TRP A 121 10.21 0.87 -2.91
N GLU A 122 9.02 1.38 -3.18
CA GLU A 122 8.08 0.67 -4.05
C GLU A 122 8.69 0.43 -5.43
N VAL A 123 9.21 1.50 -6.05
CA VAL A 123 9.86 1.41 -7.38
C VAL A 123 11.07 0.48 -7.33
N HIS A 124 11.88 0.60 -6.29
CA HIS A 124 13.05 -0.25 -6.11
C HIS A 124 12.69 -1.74 -6.12
N TYR A 125 11.73 -2.13 -5.29
CA TYR A 125 11.31 -3.54 -5.21
C TYR A 125 10.60 -4.00 -6.47
N GLN A 126 9.84 -3.13 -7.12
CA GLN A 126 9.22 -3.46 -8.39
C GLN A 126 10.27 -3.73 -9.47
N CYS A 127 11.30 -2.90 -9.53
CA CYS A 127 12.36 -3.04 -10.54
C CYS A 127 13.25 -4.26 -10.29
N ILE A 128 13.70 -4.49 -9.07
CA ILE A 128 14.58 -5.64 -8.79
C ILE A 128 13.85 -6.98 -8.92
N ASN A 129 12.54 -6.99 -8.78
CA ASN A 129 11.71 -8.19 -8.99
C ASN A 129 11.18 -8.28 -10.42
N GLU A 130 11.57 -7.37 -11.29
CA GLU A 130 11.24 -7.37 -12.72
C GLU A 130 9.72 -7.53 -12.97
N VAL A 131 8.91 -6.79 -12.20
CA VAL A 131 7.45 -6.98 -12.20
C VAL A 131 6.80 -6.78 -13.56
N LEU A 132 7.42 -6.01 -14.47
CA LEU A 132 6.89 -5.82 -15.82
C LEU A 132 7.47 -6.80 -16.84
N LEU A 133 8.52 -7.54 -16.48
CA LEU A 133 9.22 -8.44 -17.38
C LEU A 133 8.85 -9.91 -17.15
N THR A 134 8.40 -10.24 -15.93
CA THR A 134 8.01 -11.61 -15.59
C THR A 134 6.51 -11.82 -15.75
N ASP A 135 6.10 -13.01 -16.16
CA ASP A 135 4.70 -13.41 -16.22
C ASP A 135 4.13 -13.80 -14.84
N LYS A 136 4.97 -13.85 -13.81
CA LYS A 136 4.58 -14.19 -12.45
C LYS A 136 4.09 -13.00 -11.63
N SER A 137 4.11 -11.80 -12.19
CA SER A 137 3.67 -10.59 -11.50
C SER A 137 2.28 -10.14 -11.96
N TYR A 138 1.46 -9.71 -11.01
CA TYR A 138 0.19 -9.05 -11.31
C TYR A 138 0.36 -7.57 -11.69
N ASN A 139 1.56 -7.01 -11.48
CA ASN A 139 1.80 -5.59 -11.76
C ASN A 139 1.69 -5.29 -13.25
N ASP A 140 0.94 -4.25 -13.60
CA ASP A 140 0.75 -3.82 -15.00
C ASP A 140 1.63 -2.64 -15.37
N ASN A 141 2.08 -1.90 -14.37
CA ASN A 141 2.87 -0.68 -14.59
C ASN A 141 3.77 -0.38 -13.38
N VAL A 142 4.73 0.52 -13.62
CA VAL A 142 5.55 1.14 -12.58
C VAL A 142 5.33 2.65 -12.69
N LEU A 143 4.88 3.28 -11.61
CA LEU A 143 4.60 4.73 -11.51
C LEU A 143 3.56 5.24 -12.52
N ALA A 144 2.72 4.37 -13.08
CA ALA A 144 1.82 4.72 -14.19
C ALA A 144 2.54 5.36 -15.39
N LYS A 145 3.84 5.10 -15.50
CA LYS A 145 4.69 5.61 -16.59
C LYS A 145 5.23 4.51 -17.48
N PHE A 146 5.61 3.39 -16.87
CA PHE A 146 6.18 2.25 -17.58
C PHE A 146 5.17 1.11 -17.56
N PHE A 147 4.84 0.56 -18.71
CA PHE A 147 3.88 -0.54 -18.86
C PHE A 147 4.58 -1.74 -19.49
N ARG A 148 4.03 -2.93 -19.28
CA ARG A 148 4.60 -4.17 -19.86
C ARG A 148 4.85 -4.07 -21.35
N LYS A 149 3.87 -3.52 -22.08
CA LYS A 149 3.94 -3.37 -23.54
C LYS A 149 5.12 -2.53 -24.00
N ASP A 150 5.57 -1.59 -23.16
CA ASP A 150 6.66 -0.69 -23.49
C ASP A 150 8.05 -1.34 -23.36
N LEU A 151 8.11 -2.44 -22.61
CA LEU A 151 9.35 -3.12 -22.29
C LEU A 151 9.52 -4.44 -23.02
N VAL A 152 8.52 -4.86 -23.80
CA VAL A 152 8.61 -6.04 -24.64
C VAL A 152 9.46 -5.70 -25.85
N GLU A 153 10.59 -6.41 -26.01
CA GLU A 153 11.44 -6.25 -27.17
C GLU A 153 10.75 -6.81 -28.40
N SER A 154 10.67 -6.03 -29.46
CA SER A 154 10.17 -6.52 -30.74
C SER A 154 11.25 -7.33 -31.42
N GLU A 155 10.93 -8.56 -31.80
CA GLU A 155 11.81 -9.41 -32.57
C GLU A 155 11.91 -8.95 -34.03
#